data_c71004b2944186e04c3b10162a39c91e
#
_entry.id   c71004b2944186e04c3b10162a39c91e
#
_cell.length_a   1.000
_cell.length_b   1.000
_cell.length_c   1.000
_cell.angle_alpha   90.00
_cell.angle_beta   90.00
_cell.angle_gamma   90.00
#
_symmetry.space_group_name_H-M   'P 1'
#
loop_
_entity.id
_entity.type
_entity.pdbx_description
1 polymer ?
#
loop_
_entity_poly.entity_id
_entity_poly.type
_entity_poly.pdbx_seq_one_letter_code
_entity_poly.pdbx_strand_id
1 'polypeptide(L)'
;MKILMVVYDNDSYTTEFPMGLAYLASAARNAGHEVSVYQQDIYHWPDEHLTNYLDCTIFDVVEVSVIGGYYQYKKLLSLSKAINASKNRGKFRYTIGGHGPAADPNYFLHKTGADVVGIGEGEITFVELMEAFEGKRSLESVNGIAFLDKSGNYVRTAPRKLIENIDEIAWPAYDLFNMSYYTMMRFPNIKPNERCMAVLSGRGCIFSCNFCYRLDKGFRPRGAQSIISEVRFLKEKYNINYIAFMDELLMSSRKRTLELCQAFIDAEINVHWLCNGRLNFADMDVLEKMKEAGCVFVNYGIESLDDPTLEVMHKHLTREIIVRGIENTLKVGISPGFNIIYGNINEPINAIDDAVEFLLKYDDHSQLRTIRPVTPYPGSELFDYAIEHGLLKDTADFYENKHINSDLIAVNFTKYSDDEVHQKLYEANMRLIKRYLEVQAEGYEKICKDLYYKKNEAFRGFRPT
;
A
#
# COMPACT_ATOMS: atom_id res chain seq x y z
N MET A 1 -0.09 -29.75 -5.04
CA MET A 1 -0.17 -28.96 -6.31
C MET A 1 1.10 -28.15 -6.49
N LYS A 2 1.45 -27.84 -7.74
CA LYS A 2 2.50 -26.86 -8.10
C LYS A 2 1.88 -25.51 -8.40
N ILE A 3 2.27 -24.49 -7.65
CA ILE A 3 1.68 -23.15 -7.68
C ILE A 3 2.73 -22.14 -8.15
N LEU A 4 2.38 -21.29 -9.11
CA LEU A 4 3.17 -20.16 -9.52
C LEU A 4 2.54 -18.87 -8.98
N MET A 5 3.26 -18.14 -8.14
CA MET A 5 2.93 -16.80 -7.69
C MET A 5 3.61 -15.78 -8.62
N VAL A 6 2.84 -14.92 -9.27
CA VAL A 6 3.36 -13.93 -10.21
C VAL A 6 3.42 -12.56 -9.55
N VAL A 7 4.63 -12.06 -9.35
CA VAL A 7 4.88 -10.67 -8.95
C VAL A 7 5.01 -9.84 -10.22
N TYR A 8 4.09 -8.91 -10.40
CA TYR A 8 4.04 -8.08 -11.59
C TYR A 8 5.08 -6.94 -11.57
N ASP A 9 5.55 -6.55 -12.74
CA ASP A 9 6.45 -5.42 -12.90
C ASP A 9 5.72 -4.09 -12.66
N ASN A 10 6.24 -3.27 -11.78
CA ASN A 10 5.78 -1.91 -11.51
C ASN A 10 6.48 -0.85 -12.39
N ASP A 11 7.29 -1.27 -13.36
CA ASP A 11 8.10 -0.40 -14.20
C ASP A 11 9.03 0.52 -13.37
N SER A 12 9.60 -0.05 -12.30
CA SER A 12 10.47 0.64 -11.34
C SER A 12 11.64 -0.25 -10.94
N TYR A 13 12.82 0.35 -10.81
CA TYR A 13 14.03 -0.36 -10.34
C TYR A 13 14.00 -0.81 -8.89
N THR A 14 13.08 -0.30 -8.08
CA THR A 14 12.85 -0.73 -6.71
C THR A 14 11.36 -0.87 -6.48
N THR A 15 10.96 -1.93 -5.81
CA THR A 15 9.55 -2.17 -5.49
C THR A 15 9.42 -2.67 -4.06
N GLU A 16 8.24 -2.48 -3.50
CA GLU A 16 7.90 -3.00 -2.17
C GLU A 16 7.79 -4.52 -2.20
N PHE A 17 8.16 -5.13 -1.09
CA PHE A 17 8.02 -6.58 -0.92
C PHE A 17 6.55 -7.01 -1.09
N PRO A 18 6.25 -7.99 -1.96
CA PRO A 18 4.88 -8.40 -2.29
C PRO A 18 4.25 -9.22 -1.15
N MET A 19 4.01 -8.55 -0.03
CA MET A 19 3.66 -9.16 1.25
C MET A 19 2.43 -10.07 1.16
N GLY A 20 1.38 -9.65 0.44
CA GLY A 20 0.16 -10.45 0.26
C GLY A 20 0.46 -11.81 -0.39
N LEU A 21 1.21 -11.82 -1.51
CA LEU A 21 1.63 -13.06 -2.17
C LEU A 21 2.54 -13.91 -1.28
N ALA A 22 3.42 -13.27 -0.50
CA ALA A 22 4.33 -13.99 0.39
C ALA A 22 3.61 -14.65 1.57
N TYR A 23 2.51 -14.08 2.09
CA TYR A 23 1.63 -14.72 3.05
C TYR A 23 0.89 -15.90 2.43
N LEU A 24 0.33 -15.74 1.21
CA LEU A 24 -0.34 -16.84 0.49
C LEU A 24 0.65 -17.98 0.19
N ALA A 25 1.87 -17.66 -0.22
CA ALA A 25 2.93 -18.64 -0.46
C ALA A 25 3.25 -19.45 0.81
N SER A 26 3.30 -18.78 1.96
CA SER A 26 3.52 -19.42 3.25
C SER A 26 2.37 -20.37 3.62
N ALA A 27 1.12 -19.91 3.48
CA ALA A 27 -0.06 -20.70 3.74
C ALA A 27 -0.15 -21.95 2.84
N ALA A 28 0.07 -21.77 1.53
CA ALA A 28 0.08 -22.87 0.57
C ALA A 28 1.17 -23.91 0.85
N ARG A 29 2.40 -23.45 1.15
CA ARG A 29 3.53 -24.33 1.49
C ARG A 29 3.29 -25.11 2.77
N ASN A 30 2.72 -24.48 3.80
CA ASN A 30 2.35 -25.16 5.05
C ASN A 30 1.24 -26.20 4.85
N ALA A 31 0.39 -26.03 3.83
CA ALA A 31 -0.60 -27.02 3.41
C ALA A 31 -0.01 -28.14 2.51
N GLY A 32 1.32 -28.15 2.28
CA GLY A 32 2.02 -29.21 1.53
C GLY A 32 2.08 -28.98 0.02
N HIS A 33 1.84 -27.77 -0.47
CA HIS A 33 1.97 -27.45 -1.89
C HIS A 33 3.38 -26.94 -2.24
N GLU A 34 3.80 -27.21 -3.46
CA GLU A 34 5.05 -26.69 -4.03
C GLU A 34 4.78 -25.28 -4.59
N VAL A 35 5.50 -24.28 -4.07
CA VAL A 35 5.31 -22.88 -4.47
C VAL A 35 6.56 -22.35 -5.14
N SER A 36 6.39 -21.74 -6.31
CA SER A 36 7.41 -20.98 -7.06
C SER A 36 6.97 -19.55 -7.24
N VAL A 37 7.92 -18.62 -7.34
CA VAL A 37 7.65 -17.20 -7.56
C VAL A 37 8.26 -16.76 -8.88
N TYR A 38 7.44 -16.12 -9.72
CA TYR A 38 7.87 -15.46 -10.94
C TYR A 38 8.00 -13.96 -10.66
N GLN A 39 9.24 -13.47 -10.57
CA GLN A 39 9.58 -12.12 -10.15
C GLN A 39 9.81 -11.20 -11.35
N GLN A 40 8.73 -10.80 -12.04
CA GLN A 40 8.81 -9.89 -13.17
C GLN A 40 9.26 -8.49 -12.75
N ASP A 41 8.92 -8.07 -11.54
CA ASP A 41 9.29 -6.79 -10.94
C ASP A 41 10.80 -6.57 -10.75
N ILE A 42 11.56 -7.66 -10.68
CA ILE A 42 13.02 -7.60 -10.54
C ILE A 42 13.73 -7.68 -11.88
N TYR A 43 13.24 -8.57 -12.75
CA TYR A 43 13.91 -8.90 -14.00
C TYR A 43 13.37 -8.12 -15.20
N HIS A 44 12.27 -7.40 -15.05
CA HIS A 44 11.61 -6.60 -16.10
C HIS A 44 11.37 -7.39 -17.40
N TRP A 45 11.09 -8.69 -17.28
CA TRP A 45 10.80 -9.53 -18.44
C TRP A 45 9.52 -9.04 -19.13
N PRO A 46 9.49 -9.02 -20.47
CA PRO A 46 8.26 -8.72 -21.19
C PRO A 46 7.19 -9.77 -20.90
N ASP A 47 5.91 -9.41 -21.04
CA ASP A 47 4.80 -10.31 -20.68
C ASP A 47 4.80 -11.62 -21.49
N GLU A 48 5.31 -11.61 -22.74
CA GLU A 48 5.51 -12.81 -23.56
C GLU A 48 6.47 -13.83 -22.93
N HIS A 49 7.40 -13.37 -22.09
CA HIS A 49 8.28 -14.28 -21.35
C HIS A 49 7.49 -15.14 -20.39
N LEU A 50 6.44 -14.58 -19.73
CA LEU A 50 5.54 -15.36 -18.87
C LEU A 50 4.78 -16.44 -19.65
N THR A 51 4.28 -16.11 -20.87
CA THR A 51 3.67 -17.09 -21.78
C THR A 51 4.61 -18.25 -22.06
N ASN A 52 5.83 -17.94 -22.48
CA ASN A 52 6.85 -18.95 -22.79
C ASN A 52 7.24 -19.78 -21.57
N TYR A 53 7.34 -19.16 -20.39
CA TYR A 53 7.63 -19.85 -19.14
C TYR A 53 6.52 -20.84 -18.76
N LEU A 54 5.24 -20.45 -18.87
CA LEU A 54 4.09 -21.32 -18.67
C LEU A 54 3.97 -22.41 -19.74
N ASP A 55 4.48 -22.18 -20.96
CA ASP A 55 4.52 -23.16 -22.04
C ASP A 55 5.55 -24.27 -21.80
N CYS A 56 6.64 -23.93 -21.12
CA CYS A 56 7.76 -24.85 -20.86
C CYS A 56 7.67 -25.50 -19.47
N THR A 57 6.88 -24.95 -18.55
CA THR A 57 6.78 -25.44 -17.17
C THR A 57 5.33 -25.72 -16.82
N ILE A 58 5.07 -26.89 -16.24
CA ILE A 58 3.72 -27.30 -15.83
C ILE A 58 3.46 -26.85 -14.41
N PHE A 59 2.40 -26.06 -14.23
CA PHE A 59 1.82 -25.67 -12.96
C PHE A 59 0.38 -26.16 -12.87
N ASP A 60 -0.13 -26.28 -11.66
CA ASP A 60 -1.55 -26.57 -11.40
C ASP A 60 -2.32 -25.27 -11.19
N VAL A 61 -1.67 -24.26 -10.64
CA VAL A 61 -2.28 -22.95 -10.33
C VAL A 61 -1.30 -21.83 -10.68
N VAL A 62 -1.82 -20.73 -11.24
CA VAL A 62 -1.13 -19.46 -11.46
C VAL A 62 -1.91 -18.39 -10.71
N GLU A 63 -1.27 -17.70 -9.77
CA GLU A 63 -1.87 -16.65 -8.92
C GLU A 63 -1.25 -15.29 -9.22
N VAL A 64 -2.13 -14.27 -9.40
CA VAL A 64 -1.73 -12.86 -9.55
C VAL A 64 -2.53 -12.01 -8.57
N SER A 65 -1.86 -11.20 -7.77
CA SER A 65 -2.53 -10.29 -6.83
C SER A 65 -2.16 -8.84 -7.11
N VAL A 66 -3.16 -7.96 -7.22
CA VAL A 66 -2.96 -6.54 -7.53
C VAL A 66 -3.79 -5.62 -6.65
N ILE A 67 -3.30 -4.39 -6.46
CA ILE A 67 -4.06 -3.28 -5.86
C ILE A 67 -4.90 -2.55 -6.92
N GLY A 68 -5.71 -1.56 -6.52
CA GLY A 68 -6.70 -0.90 -7.39
C GLY A 68 -6.18 0.25 -8.27
N GLY A 69 -4.86 0.50 -8.40
CA GLY A 69 -4.31 1.59 -9.19
C GLY A 69 -4.50 1.42 -10.71
N TYR A 70 -4.43 2.53 -11.47
CA TYR A 70 -4.62 2.48 -12.93
C TYR A 70 -3.53 1.66 -13.63
N TYR A 71 -2.27 1.80 -13.18
CA TYR A 71 -1.14 1.05 -13.71
C TYR A 71 -1.32 -0.45 -13.44
N GLN A 72 -1.67 -0.80 -12.21
CA GLN A 72 -1.89 -2.18 -11.78
C GLN A 72 -3.06 -2.82 -12.54
N TYR A 73 -4.12 -2.06 -12.83
CA TYR A 73 -5.21 -2.52 -13.67
C TYR A 73 -4.72 -2.88 -15.09
N LYS A 74 -4.03 -1.95 -15.76
CA LYS A 74 -3.48 -2.20 -17.11
C LYS A 74 -2.50 -3.38 -17.11
N LYS A 75 -1.65 -3.47 -16.10
CA LYS A 75 -0.69 -4.55 -15.97
C LYS A 75 -1.35 -5.90 -15.72
N LEU A 76 -2.40 -5.94 -14.90
CA LEU A 76 -3.21 -7.15 -14.71
C LEU A 76 -3.81 -7.63 -16.03
N LEU A 77 -4.37 -6.73 -16.85
CA LEU A 77 -4.92 -7.11 -18.16
C LEU A 77 -3.85 -7.65 -19.10
N SER A 78 -2.67 -7.03 -19.13
CA SER A 78 -1.55 -7.46 -19.95
C SER A 78 -1.03 -8.84 -19.54
N LEU A 79 -0.83 -9.06 -18.25
CA LEU A 79 -0.46 -10.38 -17.70
C LEU A 79 -1.54 -11.42 -17.93
N SER A 80 -2.81 -11.08 -17.77
CA SER A 80 -3.93 -11.97 -18.03
C SER A 80 -3.94 -12.43 -19.50
N LYS A 81 -3.67 -11.51 -20.44
CA LYS A 81 -3.51 -11.84 -21.85
C LYS A 81 -2.36 -12.83 -22.05
N ALA A 82 -1.21 -12.60 -21.42
CA ALA A 82 -0.05 -13.49 -21.52
C ALA A 82 -0.32 -14.88 -20.92
N ILE A 83 -0.98 -14.95 -19.77
CA ILE A 83 -1.36 -16.20 -19.09
C ILE A 83 -2.35 -17.00 -19.97
N ASN A 84 -3.39 -16.33 -20.49
CA ASN A 84 -4.39 -16.96 -21.34
C ASN A 84 -3.86 -17.39 -22.71
N ALA A 85 -2.77 -16.80 -23.21
CA ALA A 85 -2.13 -17.18 -24.46
C ALA A 85 -1.27 -18.46 -24.36
N SER A 86 -0.97 -18.93 -23.14
CA SER A 86 -0.19 -20.16 -22.97
C SER A 86 -0.93 -21.38 -23.54
N LYS A 87 -0.19 -22.24 -24.27
CA LYS A 87 -0.71 -23.55 -24.75
C LYS A 87 -1.11 -24.50 -23.62
N ASN A 88 -0.64 -24.21 -22.39
CA ASN A 88 -0.98 -24.96 -21.20
C ASN A 88 -2.16 -24.34 -20.41
N ARG A 89 -2.83 -23.28 -20.92
CA ARG A 89 -3.93 -22.58 -20.21
C ARG A 89 -5.02 -23.53 -19.71
N GLY A 90 -5.36 -24.55 -20.44
CA GLY A 90 -6.36 -25.56 -20.04
C GLY A 90 -5.87 -26.59 -19.01
N LYS A 91 -4.59 -26.53 -18.58
CA LYS A 91 -4.00 -27.50 -17.65
C LYS A 91 -3.78 -26.91 -16.25
N PHE A 92 -3.91 -25.60 -16.08
CA PHE A 92 -3.81 -24.92 -14.78
C PHE A 92 -5.03 -24.05 -14.50
N ARG A 93 -5.25 -23.76 -13.24
CA ARG A 93 -6.23 -22.75 -12.78
C ARG A 93 -5.56 -21.40 -12.68
N TYR A 94 -6.20 -20.37 -13.22
CA TYR A 94 -5.75 -18.99 -13.10
C TYR A 94 -6.58 -18.26 -12.05
N THR A 95 -5.95 -17.81 -10.97
CA THR A 95 -6.59 -17.13 -9.85
C THR A 95 -6.05 -15.71 -9.73
N ILE A 96 -6.90 -14.79 -9.33
CA ILE A 96 -6.53 -13.40 -9.05
C ILE A 96 -7.07 -12.95 -7.70
N GLY A 97 -6.37 -12.02 -7.07
CA GLY A 97 -6.77 -11.45 -5.78
C GLY A 97 -6.26 -10.03 -5.56
N GLY A 98 -6.41 -9.55 -4.32
CA GLY A 98 -6.02 -8.22 -3.91
C GLY A 98 -7.15 -7.19 -4.00
N HIS A 99 -6.87 -5.96 -3.57
CA HIS A 99 -7.88 -4.90 -3.41
C HIS A 99 -8.60 -4.52 -4.71
N GLY A 100 -7.91 -4.53 -5.85
CA GLY A 100 -8.52 -4.20 -7.15
C GLY A 100 -9.59 -5.20 -7.54
N PRO A 101 -9.25 -6.49 -7.78
CA PRO A 101 -10.21 -7.51 -8.18
C PRO A 101 -11.30 -7.78 -7.16
N ALA A 102 -11.00 -7.70 -5.86
CA ALA A 102 -11.97 -7.97 -4.80
C ALA A 102 -13.11 -6.94 -4.71
N ALA A 103 -12.90 -5.73 -5.24
CA ALA A 103 -13.90 -4.67 -5.24
C ALA A 103 -15.08 -4.97 -6.20
N ASP A 104 -14.79 -5.49 -7.39
CA ASP A 104 -15.80 -5.94 -8.36
C ASP A 104 -15.36 -7.24 -9.05
N PRO A 105 -15.51 -8.37 -8.36
CA PRO A 105 -15.05 -9.65 -8.89
C PRO A 105 -15.70 -10.06 -10.21
N ASN A 106 -16.97 -9.69 -10.43
CA ASN A 106 -17.68 -9.99 -11.67
C ASN A 106 -17.03 -9.32 -12.88
N TYR A 107 -16.74 -8.04 -12.75
CA TYR A 107 -16.03 -7.27 -13.78
C TYR A 107 -14.67 -7.90 -14.11
N PHE A 108 -13.88 -8.17 -13.06
CA PHE A 108 -12.52 -8.69 -13.26
C PHE A 108 -12.48 -10.13 -13.81
N LEU A 109 -13.41 -11.02 -13.44
CA LEU A 109 -13.53 -12.35 -14.05
C LEU A 109 -13.70 -12.26 -15.57
N HIS A 110 -14.61 -11.40 -16.03
CA HIS A 110 -14.85 -11.23 -17.46
C HIS A 110 -13.68 -10.55 -18.21
N LYS A 111 -13.01 -9.59 -17.56
CA LYS A 111 -11.88 -8.85 -18.19
C LYS A 111 -10.60 -9.65 -18.25
N THR A 112 -10.33 -10.49 -17.26
CA THR A 112 -9.06 -11.21 -17.14
C THR A 112 -9.11 -12.64 -17.64
N GLY A 113 -10.31 -13.25 -17.70
CA GLY A 113 -10.46 -14.68 -17.97
C GLY A 113 -9.88 -15.55 -16.86
N ALA A 114 -9.76 -15.01 -15.63
CA ALA A 114 -9.41 -15.79 -14.47
C ALA A 114 -10.52 -16.79 -14.12
N ASP A 115 -10.14 -17.96 -13.57
CA ASP A 115 -11.10 -18.97 -13.14
C ASP A 115 -11.75 -18.58 -11.82
N VAL A 116 -11.01 -17.89 -10.93
CA VAL A 116 -11.48 -17.49 -9.59
C VAL A 116 -10.89 -16.13 -9.19
N VAL A 117 -11.70 -15.31 -8.51
CA VAL A 117 -11.27 -14.10 -7.78
C VAL A 117 -11.35 -14.39 -6.29
N GLY A 118 -10.24 -14.19 -5.56
CA GLY A 118 -10.21 -14.19 -4.09
C GLY A 118 -10.72 -12.86 -3.51
N ILE A 119 -11.54 -12.93 -2.46
CA ILE A 119 -12.16 -11.77 -1.80
C ILE A 119 -11.85 -11.82 -0.30
N GLY A 120 -11.24 -10.76 0.23
CA GLY A 120 -10.87 -10.68 1.65
C GLY A 120 -9.53 -11.33 1.95
N GLU A 121 -9.37 -11.83 3.18
CA GLU A 121 -8.14 -12.51 3.62
C GLU A 121 -7.93 -13.84 2.87
N GLY A 122 -6.74 -14.00 2.33
CA GLY A 122 -6.43 -15.07 1.40
C GLY A 122 -5.89 -16.34 2.02
N GLU A 123 -5.29 -16.31 3.20
CA GLU A 123 -4.50 -17.43 3.72
C GLU A 123 -5.31 -18.72 3.84
N ILE A 124 -6.49 -18.67 4.48
CA ILE A 124 -7.38 -19.83 4.60
C ILE A 124 -8.12 -20.07 3.27
N THR A 125 -8.61 -19.00 2.63
CA THR A 125 -9.33 -19.07 1.35
C THR A 125 -8.50 -19.77 0.29
N PHE A 126 -7.21 -19.44 0.17
CA PHE A 126 -6.33 -20.02 -0.84
C PHE A 126 -6.06 -21.51 -0.60
N VAL A 127 -5.87 -21.94 0.65
CA VAL A 127 -5.70 -23.35 0.99
C VAL A 127 -6.98 -24.15 0.66
N GLU A 128 -8.15 -23.66 1.07
CA GLU A 128 -9.43 -24.30 0.73
C GLU A 128 -9.70 -24.32 -0.78
N LEU A 129 -9.25 -23.30 -1.51
CA LEU A 129 -9.34 -23.26 -2.97
C LEU A 129 -8.47 -24.35 -3.61
N MET A 130 -7.25 -24.57 -3.07
CA MET A 130 -6.41 -25.69 -3.54
C MET A 130 -7.09 -27.04 -3.31
N GLU A 131 -7.71 -27.24 -2.14
CA GLU A 131 -8.50 -28.45 -1.88
C GLU A 131 -9.67 -28.64 -2.87
N ALA A 132 -10.32 -27.53 -3.26
CA ALA A 132 -11.37 -27.58 -4.27
C ALA A 132 -10.83 -27.94 -5.65
N PHE A 133 -9.67 -27.43 -6.05
CA PHE A 133 -9.02 -27.79 -7.31
C PHE A 133 -8.52 -29.25 -7.33
N GLU A 134 -8.19 -29.81 -6.16
CA GLU A 134 -7.87 -31.23 -6.00
C GLU A 134 -9.11 -32.12 -5.93
N GLY A 135 -10.32 -31.55 -5.98
CA GLY A 135 -11.58 -32.29 -5.92
C GLY A 135 -11.99 -32.79 -4.52
N LYS A 136 -11.34 -32.28 -3.47
CA LYS A 136 -11.65 -32.63 -2.07
C LYS A 136 -12.87 -31.89 -1.52
N ARG A 137 -13.26 -30.78 -2.17
CA ARG A 137 -14.49 -30.02 -1.87
C ARG A 137 -15.00 -29.34 -3.14
N SER A 138 -16.23 -28.79 -3.09
CA SER A 138 -16.73 -27.97 -4.20
C SER A 138 -16.28 -26.51 -4.09
N LEU A 139 -16.20 -25.78 -5.20
CA LEU A 139 -15.89 -24.35 -5.21
C LEU A 139 -16.91 -23.53 -4.41
N GLU A 140 -18.19 -23.92 -4.49
CA GLU A 140 -19.29 -23.25 -3.78
C GLU A 140 -19.14 -23.33 -2.24
N SER A 141 -18.37 -24.30 -1.75
CA SER A 141 -18.09 -24.46 -0.32
C SER A 141 -16.90 -23.63 0.19
N VAL A 142 -16.14 -23.03 -0.71
CA VAL A 142 -15.01 -22.13 -0.37
C VAL A 142 -15.55 -20.74 -0.12
N ASN A 143 -15.42 -20.21 1.10
CA ASN A 143 -15.83 -18.85 1.43
C ASN A 143 -14.84 -17.81 0.91
N GLY A 144 -15.34 -16.62 0.52
CA GLY A 144 -14.49 -15.50 0.11
C GLY A 144 -13.93 -15.64 -1.31
N ILE A 145 -14.70 -16.24 -2.23
CA ILE A 145 -14.35 -16.29 -3.66
C ILE A 145 -15.51 -15.90 -4.56
N ALA A 146 -15.17 -15.58 -5.80
CA ALA A 146 -16.13 -15.50 -6.90
C ALA A 146 -15.58 -16.19 -8.14
N PHE A 147 -16.47 -16.78 -8.95
CA PHE A 147 -16.15 -17.51 -10.17
C PHE A 147 -17.34 -17.53 -11.13
N LEU A 148 -17.10 -17.97 -12.36
CA LEU A 148 -18.17 -18.28 -13.31
C LEU A 148 -18.43 -19.80 -13.28
N ASP A 149 -19.70 -20.20 -13.12
CA ASP A 149 -20.09 -21.60 -13.18
C ASP A 149 -19.91 -22.18 -14.60
N LYS A 150 -20.17 -23.50 -14.77
CA LYS A 150 -20.07 -24.16 -16.07
C LYS A 150 -21.01 -23.58 -17.15
N SER A 151 -22.04 -22.87 -16.74
CA SER A 151 -23.02 -22.20 -17.62
C SER A 151 -22.62 -20.73 -17.89
N GLY A 152 -21.54 -20.24 -17.29
CA GLY A 152 -21.06 -18.86 -17.39
C GLY A 152 -21.78 -17.88 -16.43
N ASN A 153 -22.57 -18.38 -15.49
CA ASN A 153 -23.22 -17.52 -14.50
C ASN A 153 -22.23 -17.12 -13.39
N TYR A 154 -22.33 -15.87 -12.97
CA TYR A 154 -21.55 -15.36 -11.84
C TYR A 154 -22.01 -15.96 -10.51
N VAL A 155 -21.08 -16.50 -9.78
CA VAL A 155 -21.26 -17.05 -8.43
C VAL A 155 -20.33 -16.31 -7.48
N ARG A 156 -20.89 -15.79 -6.39
CA ARG A 156 -20.12 -15.25 -5.26
C ARG A 156 -20.48 -16.05 -4.02
N THR A 157 -19.49 -16.61 -3.38
CA THR A 157 -19.69 -17.40 -2.16
C THR A 157 -19.87 -16.52 -0.92
N ALA A 158 -20.23 -17.10 0.19
CA ALA A 158 -20.34 -16.40 1.45
C ALA A 158 -19.02 -15.71 1.83
N PRO A 159 -19.06 -14.52 2.45
CA PRO A 159 -17.85 -13.86 2.92
C PRO A 159 -17.13 -14.74 3.95
N ARG A 160 -15.79 -14.73 3.89
CA ARG A 160 -14.98 -15.40 4.89
C ARG A 160 -15.00 -14.62 6.20
N LYS A 161 -15.08 -15.35 7.32
CA LYS A 161 -14.80 -14.76 8.63
C LYS A 161 -13.32 -14.35 8.69
N LEU A 162 -13.07 -13.18 9.24
CA LEU A 162 -11.72 -12.70 9.47
C LEU A 162 -10.97 -13.60 10.46
N ILE A 163 -9.68 -13.75 10.26
CA ILE A 163 -8.82 -14.47 11.20
C ILE A 163 -8.71 -13.61 12.47
N GLU A 164 -9.28 -14.07 13.58
CA GLU A 164 -9.36 -13.28 14.82
C GLU A 164 -7.97 -13.08 15.43
N ASN A 165 -7.21 -14.16 15.58
CA ASN A 165 -5.84 -14.11 16.08
C ASN A 165 -4.84 -14.14 14.91
N ILE A 166 -4.41 -12.96 14.48
CA ILE A 166 -3.46 -12.84 13.36
C ILE A 166 -2.01 -13.24 13.71
N ASP A 167 -1.69 -13.52 14.98
CA ASP A 167 -0.41 -14.12 15.38
C ASP A 167 -0.29 -15.60 14.99
N GLU A 168 -1.42 -16.26 14.70
CA GLU A 168 -1.45 -17.65 14.19
C GLU A 168 -1.11 -17.74 12.70
N ILE A 169 -1.12 -16.61 11.98
CA ILE A 169 -0.74 -16.58 10.58
C ILE A 169 0.78 -16.73 10.49
N ALA A 170 1.22 -17.72 9.71
CA ALA A 170 2.64 -17.92 9.45
C ALA A 170 3.24 -16.67 8.78
N TRP A 171 4.47 -16.33 9.13
CA TRP A 171 5.18 -15.21 8.51
C TRP A 171 5.27 -15.38 6.98
N PRO A 172 5.44 -14.28 6.24
CA PRO A 172 5.68 -14.33 4.79
C PRO A 172 6.80 -15.31 4.43
N ALA A 173 6.66 -15.98 3.31
CA ALA A 173 7.66 -16.92 2.80
C ALA A 173 8.87 -16.16 2.21
N TYR A 174 9.58 -15.40 3.04
CA TYR A 174 10.69 -14.54 2.64
C TYR A 174 11.76 -15.25 1.80
N ASP A 175 12.00 -16.54 2.07
CA ASP A 175 13.00 -17.36 1.40
C ASP A 175 12.68 -17.70 -0.06
N LEU A 176 11.45 -17.51 -0.49
CA LEU A 176 11.03 -17.70 -1.89
C LEU A 176 11.31 -16.46 -2.76
N PHE A 177 11.66 -15.33 -2.15
CA PHE A 177 11.84 -14.05 -2.83
C PHE A 177 13.31 -13.61 -2.80
N ASN A 178 13.70 -12.79 -3.77
CA ASN A 178 15.04 -12.22 -3.79
C ASN A 178 15.17 -11.09 -2.76
N MET A 179 15.42 -11.45 -1.51
CA MET A 179 15.54 -10.51 -0.40
C MET A 179 16.64 -9.47 -0.60
N SER A 180 17.68 -9.76 -1.38
CA SER A 180 18.75 -8.79 -1.68
C SER A 180 18.22 -7.59 -2.42
N TYR A 181 17.17 -7.77 -3.25
CA TYR A 181 16.52 -6.71 -3.99
C TYR A 181 15.55 -5.92 -3.11
N TYR A 182 14.59 -6.57 -2.47
CA TYR A 182 13.53 -5.89 -1.71
C TYR A 182 14.06 -5.10 -0.52
N THR A 183 15.16 -5.54 0.08
CA THR A 183 15.78 -4.84 1.21
C THR A 183 16.50 -3.53 0.82
N MET A 184 16.62 -3.25 -0.49
CA MET A 184 17.19 -2.01 -1.02
C MET A 184 16.16 -0.88 -1.17
N MET A 185 14.89 -1.15 -0.93
CA MET A 185 13.84 -0.13 -0.95
C MET A 185 14.19 1.05 -0.04
N ARG A 186 13.95 2.28 -0.51
CA ARG A 186 14.27 3.51 0.21
C ARG A 186 12.99 4.15 0.74
N PHE A 187 12.88 4.22 2.03
CA PHE A 187 11.82 4.92 2.74
C PHE A 187 12.32 6.25 3.32
N PRO A 188 11.41 7.17 3.70
CA PRO A 188 11.80 8.41 4.34
C PRO A 188 12.73 8.20 5.54
N ASN A 189 13.78 9.01 5.64
CA ASN A 189 14.76 9.00 6.72
C ASN A 189 15.56 7.67 6.89
N ILE A 190 15.54 6.80 5.89
CA ILE A 190 16.44 5.65 5.87
C ILE A 190 17.88 6.12 5.58
N LYS A 191 18.85 5.63 6.34
CA LYS A 191 20.27 5.94 6.12
C LYS A 191 20.83 5.12 4.96
N PRO A 192 21.91 5.58 4.29
CA PRO A 192 22.48 4.88 3.13
C PRO A 192 22.91 3.44 3.41
N ASN A 193 23.31 3.13 4.64
CA ASN A 193 23.75 1.80 5.06
C ASN A 193 22.65 0.95 5.69
N GLU A 194 21.40 1.44 5.72
CA GLU A 194 20.27 0.69 6.26
C GLU A 194 19.61 -0.13 5.17
N ARG A 195 19.13 -1.30 5.58
CA ARG A 195 18.34 -2.23 4.79
C ARG A 195 16.96 -2.33 5.40
N CYS A 196 15.94 -2.17 4.58
CA CYS A 196 14.57 -2.14 5.07
C CYS A 196 13.78 -3.41 4.73
N MET A 197 12.73 -3.65 5.51
CA MET A 197 11.71 -4.64 5.20
C MET A 197 10.35 -4.17 5.70
N ALA A 198 9.34 -4.48 4.91
CA ALA A 198 7.94 -4.30 5.30
C ALA A 198 7.52 -5.37 6.32
N VAL A 199 6.80 -4.94 7.38
CA VAL A 199 6.21 -5.81 8.40
C VAL A 199 4.81 -5.28 8.71
N LEU A 200 3.87 -6.14 9.12
CA LEU A 200 2.57 -5.73 9.62
C LEU A 200 2.53 -5.73 11.15
N SER A 201 2.00 -4.68 11.75
CA SER A 201 1.70 -4.63 13.18
C SER A 201 0.25 -4.99 13.49
N GLY A 202 -0.59 -5.04 12.48
CA GLY A 202 -2.01 -5.36 12.56
C GLY A 202 -2.66 -5.40 11.18
N ARG A 203 -3.97 -5.64 11.14
CA ARG A 203 -4.78 -5.60 9.91
C ARG A 203 -6.05 -4.82 10.13
N GLY A 204 -6.48 -4.08 9.10
CA GLY A 204 -7.69 -3.28 9.06
C GLY A 204 -7.53 -1.91 9.73
N CYS A 205 -8.64 -1.16 9.75
CA CYS A 205 -8.72 0.19 10.29
C CYS A 205 -10.07 0.40 10.98
N ILE A 206 -10.07 1.10 12.12
CA ILE A 206 -11.29 1.42 12.89
C ILE A 206 -12.09 2.59 12.30
N PHE A 207 -11.53 3.33 11.36
CA PHE A 207 -12.15 4.52 10.77
C PHE A 207 -12.91 4.20 9.47
N SER A 208 -13.77 5.12 9.05
CA SER A 208 -14.69 4.96 7.91
C SER A 208 -14.60 6.12 6.91
N CYS A 209 -13.38 6.52 6.54
CA CYS A 209 -13.20 7.59 5.57
C CYS A 209 -13.87 7.24 4.23
N ASN A 210 -14.61 8.17 3.63
CA ASN A 210 -15.47 7.95 2.46
C ASN A 210 -14.71 7.55 1.19
N PHE A 211 -13.45 7.97 1.06
CA PHE A 211 -12.59 7.67 -0.10
C PHE A 211 -11.82 6.35 0.03
N CYS A 212 -11.82 5.73 1.22
CA CYS A 212 -10.99 4.57 1.52
C CYS A 212 -11.72 3.27 1.23
N TYR A 213 -11.17 2.46 0.30
CA TYR A 213 -11.61 1.08 0.17
C TYR A 213 -11.03 0.24 1.29
N ARG A 214 -11.87 -0.51 1.96
CA ARG A 214 -11.47 -1.39 3.07
C ARG A 214 -12.03 -2.78 2.84
N LEU A 215 -11.14 -3.75 2.79
CA LEU A 215 -11.55 -5.16 2.75
C LEU A 215 -12.23 -5.56 4.06
N ASP A 216 -11.73 -5.05 5.18
CA ASP A 216 -12.13 -5.44 6.54
C ASP A 216 -12.57 -4.24 7.36
N LYS A 217 -13.53 -4.48 8.25
CA LYS A 217 -13.95 -3.50 9.27
C LYS A 217 -13.26 -3.81 10.60
N GLY A 218 -12.92 -2.75 11.34
CA GLY A 218 -12.23 -2.88 12.62
C GLY A 218 -10.71 -3.05 12.45
N PHE A 219 -10.03 -3.22 13.57
CA PHE A 219 -8.58 -3.40 13.62
C PHE A 219 -8.22 -4.60 14.49
N ARG A 220 -7.37 -5.48 13.97
CA ARG A 220 -6.87 -6.67 14.66
C ARG A 220 -5.35 -6.52 14.82
N PRO A 221 -4.88 -6.26 16.03
CA PRO A 221 -3.45 -6.10 16.31
C PRO A 221 -2.74 -7.44 16.36
N ARG A 222 -1.49 -7.47 15.94
CA ARG A 222 -0.53 -8.53 16.29
C ARG A 222 0.00 -8.29 17.69
N GLY A 223 0.34 -9.36 18.38
CA GLY A 223 1.04 -9.31 19.66
C GLY A 223 2.44 -8.71 19.52
N ALA A 224 2.86 -7.88 20.46
CA ALA A 224 4.19 -7.26 20.42
C ALA A 224 5.32 -8.31 20.32
N GLN A 225 5.19 -9.44 21.04
CA GLN A 225 6.18 -10.51 21.00
C GLN A 225 6.26 -11.21 19.64
N SER A 226 5.13 -11.37 18.93
CA SER A 226 5.09 -11.91 17.57
C SER A 226 5.85 -11.00 16.59
N ILE A 227 5.62 -9.69 16.68
CA ILE A 227 6.31 -8.68 15.87
C ILE A 227 7.82 -8.69 16.17
N ILE A 228 8.21 -8.67 17.44
CA ILE A 228 9.61 -8.71 17.87
C ILE A 228 10.33 -9.95 17.34
N SER A 229 9.68 -11.11 17.39
CA SER A 229 10.27 -12.37 16.91
C SER A 229 10.51 -12.33 15.41
N GLU A 230 9.58 -11.78 14.62
CA GLU A 230 9.76 -11.60 13.17
C GLU A 230 10.86 -10.58 12.85
N VAL A 231 10.89 -9.45 13.55
CA VAL A 231 11.94 -8.43 13.35
C VAL A 231 13.33 -8.97 13.70
N ARG A 232 13.47 -9.75 14.77
CA ARG A 232 14.72 -10.43 15.09
C ARG A 232 15.17 -11.41 14.00
N PHE A 233 14.25 -12.22 13.53
CA PHE A 233 14.52 -13.13 12.40
C PHE A 233 15.01 -12.37 11.16
N LEU A 234 14.33 -11.28 10.79
CA LEU A 234 14.71 -10.45 9.66
C LEU A 234 16.09 -9.80 9.86
N LYS A 235 16.35 -9.31 11.08
CA LYS A 235 17.63 -8.70 11.45
C LYS A 235 18.78 -9.72 11.37
N GLU A 236 18.60 -10.90 11.92
CA GLU A 236 19.63 -11.95 11.99
C GLU A 236 19.89 -12.58 10.61
N LYS A 237 18.82 -12.89 9.87
CA LYS A 237 18.95 -13.63 8.60
C LYS A 237 19.26 -12.73 7.41
N TYR A 238 18.68 -11.52 7.37
CA TYR A 238 18.77 -10.62 6.21
C TYR A 238 19.44 -9.28 6.49
N ASN A 239 19.96 -9.10 7.71
CA ASN A 239 20.62 -7.87 8.15
C ASN A 239 19.72 -6.62 8.03
N ILE A 240 18.44 -6.79 8.37
CA ILE A 240 17.46 -5.69 8.37
C ILE A 240 17.65 -4.83 9.61
N ASN A 241 17.71 -3.52 9.43
CA ASN A 241 17.86 -2.55 10.51
C ASN A 241 16.92 -1.34 10.36
N TYR A 242 16.01 -1.41 9.36
CA TYR A 242 14.92 -0.46 9.19
C TYR A 242 13.62 -1.22 8.89
N ILE A 243 12.57 -0.96 9.65
CA ILE A 243 11.25 -1.59 9.48
C ILE A 243 10.24 -0.57 8.94
N ALA A 244 9.55 -0.93 7.87
CA ALA A 244 8.39 -0.21 7.39
C ALA A 244 7.12 -0.94 7.84
N PHE A 245 6.42 -0.38 8.85
CA PHE A 245 5.10 -0.90 9.21
C PHE A 245 4.08 -0.43 8.16
N MET A 246 3.62 -1.37 7.32
CA MET A 246 2.78 -1.10 6.15
C MET A 246 1.29 -1.33 6.39
N ASP A 247 0.88 -1.63 7.60
CA ASP A 247 -0.53 -1.69 7.97
C ASP A 247 -1.19 -0.30 7.92
N GLU A 248 -2.50 -0.27 7.73
CA GLU A 248 -3.27 0.97 7.57
C GLU A 248 -3.19 1.88 8.80
N LEU A 249 -2.97 1.30 9.99
CA LEU A 249 -3.01 2.06 11.23
C LEU A 249 -2.24 1.37 12.38
N LEU A 250 -0.94 1.62 12.52
CA LEU A 250 -0.20 1.19 13.72
C LEU A 250 -0.68 1.93 14.97
N MET A 251 -0.86 3.25 14.88
CA MET A 251 -1.33 4.11 15.95
C MET A 251 -2.85 3.98 16.14
N SER A 252 -3.35 2.76 16.44
CA SER A 252 -4.78 2.47 16.55
C SER A 252 -5.38 2.92 17.89
N SER A 253 -4.55 3.03 18.93
CA SER A 253 -4.89 3.61 20.23
C SER A 253 -3.62 3.98 21.02
N ARG A 254 -3.74 4.94 21.92
CA ARG A 254 -2.64 5.34 22.81
C ARG A 254 -2.03 4.16 23.57
N LYS A 255 -2.88 3.34 24.22
CA LYS A 255 -2.45 2.17 25.00
C LYS A 255 -1.62 1.21 24.14
N ARG A 256 -2.14 0.81 22.99
CA ARG A 256 -1.49 -0.13 22.07
C ARG A 256 -0.15 0.37 21.59
N THR A 257 -0.06 1.66 21.20
CA THR A 257 1.19 2.26 20.70
C THR A 257 2.25 2.26 21.80
N LEU A 258 1.92 2.66 23.03
CA LEU A 258 2.85 2.65 24.16
C LEU A 258 3.32 1.23 24.52
N GLU A 259 2.42 0.23 24.53
CA GLU A 259 2.75 -1.17 24.79
C GLU A 259 3.73 -1.74 23.77
N LEU A 260 3.49 -1.48 22.47
CA LEU A 260 4.39 -1.92 21.41
C LEU A 260 5.76 -1.24 21.52
N CYS A 261 5.81 0.07 21.73
CA CYS A 261 7.07 0.81 21.88
C CYS A 261 7.86 0.32 23.10
N GLN A 262 7.19 0.12 24.26
CA GLN A 262 7.86 -0.41 25.44
C GLN A 262 8.44 -1.81 25.19
N ALA A 263 7.69 -2.68 24.50
CA ALA A 263 8.17 -4.01 24.16
C ALA A 263 9.40 -3.98 23.23
N PHE A 264 9.47 -3.03 22.31
CA PHE A 264 10.65 -2.83 21.43
C PHE A 264 11.89 -2.38 22.22
N ILE A 265 11.69 -1.48 23.19
CA ILE A 265 12.75 -0.99 24.09
C ILE A 265 13.25 -2.13 24.97
N ASP A 266 12.36 -2.83 25.66
CA ASP A 266 12.70 -3.94 26.57
C ASP A 266 13.40 -5.10 25.84
N ALA A 267 13.05 -5.32 24.59
CA ALA A 267 13.65 -6.35 23.74
C ALA A 267 14.98 -5.93 23.09
N GLU A 268 15.43 -4.68 23.28
CA GLU A 268 16.64 -4.09 22.68
C GLU A 268 16.74 -4.32 21.15
N ILE A 269 15.61 -4.14 20.46
CA ILE A 269 15.53 -4.44 19.02
C ILE A 269 16.49 -3.59 18.20
N ASN A 270 16.66 -2.31 18.57
CA ASN A 270 17.63 -1.38 17.95
C ASN A 270 17.50 -1.35 16.42
N VAL A 271 16.33 -1.04 15.91
CA VAL A 271 16.03 -0.78 14.49
C VAL A 271 15.37 0.60 14.36
N HIS A 272 15.58 1.27 13.23
CA HIS A 272 14.73 2.39 12.88
C HIS A 272 13.43 1.87 12.26
N TRP A 273 12.36 2.66 12.40
CA TRP A 273 11.10 2.28 11.80
C TRP A 273 10.22 3.47 11.43
N LEU A 274 9.33 3.23 10.47
CA LEU A 274 8.24 4.12 10.11
C LEU A 274 6.89 3.41 10.27
N CYS A 275 5.83 4.22 10.35
CA CYS A 275 4.46 3.70 10.33
C CYS A 275 3.48 4.69 9.72
N ASN A 276 2.27 4.21 9.41
CA ASN A 276 1.10 5.06 9.19
C ASN A 276 0.46 5.39 10.55
N GLY A 277 0.08 6.64 10.72
CA GLY A 277 -0.47 7.15 11.96
C GLY A 277 -1.64 8.12 11.78
N ARG A 278 -2.28 8.45 12.89
CA ARG A 278 -3.33 9.47 12.93
C ARG A 278 -3.04 10.51 13.99
N LEU A 279 -3.28 11.75 13.63
CA LEU A 279 -2.99 12.92 14.45
C LEU A 279 -3.85 12.99 15.74
N ASN A 280 -4.98 12.27 15.78
CA ASN A 280 -5.75 12.08 17.02
C ASN A 280 -4.93 11.44 18.17
N PHE A 281 -3.90 10.66 17.82
CA PHE A 281 -3.06 9.92 18.78
C PHE A 281 -1.63 10.48 18.88
N ALA A 282 -1.37 11.66 18.27
CA ALA A 282 -0.06 12.29 18.24
C ALA A 282 0.18 13.18 19.49
N ASP A 283 -0.03 12.61 20.67
CA ASP A 283 0.27 13.26 21.94
C ASP A 283 1.78 13.18 22.24
N MET A 284 2.31 14.17 22.96
CA MET A 284 3.75 14.31 23.23
C MET A 284 4.38 13.05 23.81
N ASP A 285 3.78 12.48 24.86
CA ASP A 285 4.31 11.30 25.55
C ASP A 285 4.26 10.02 24.69
N VAL A 286 3.27 9.90 23.79
CA VAL A 286 3.22 8.81 22.81
C VAL A 286 4.35 8.95 21.80
N LEU A 287 4.54 10.15 21.26
CA LEU A 287 5.57 10.42 20.25
C LEU A 287 6.99 10.30 20.84
N GLU A 288 7.21 10.78 22.08
CA GLU A 288 8.47 10.60 22.80
C GLU A 288 8.79 9.11 22.98
N LYS A 289 7.79 8.30 23.34
CA LYS A 289 7.95 6.84 23.47
C LYS A 289 8.22 6.16 22.13
N MET A 290 7.54 6.59 21.05
CA MET A 290 7.81 6.11 19.69
C MET A 290 9.24 6.45 19.27
N LYS A 291 9.72 7.67 19.54
CA LYS A 291 11.10 8.09 19.26
C LYS A 291 12.13 7.25 20.00
N GLU A 292 11.90 7.02 21.29
CA GLU A 292 12.75 6.15 22.11
C GLU A 292 12.82 4.72 21.55
N ALA A 293 11.70 4.20 21.04
CA ALA A 293 11.60 2.88 20.40
C ALA A 293 12.19 2.82 18.97
N GLY A 294 12.73 3.92 18.43
CA GLY A 294 13.38 3.96 17.13
C GLY A 294 12.51 4.49 15.97
N CYS A 295 11.32 5.07 16.23
CA CYS A 295 10.52 5.71 15.20
C CYS A 295 11.24 6.93 14.62
N VAL A 296 11.35 6.99 13.31
CA VAL A 296 11.99 8.11 12.59
C VAL A 296 11.04 8.86 11.67
N PHE A 297 9.92 8.23 11.30
CA PHE A 297 8.94 8.82 10.40
C PHE A 297 7.53 8.30 10.70
N VAL A 298 6.54 9.18 10.73
CA VAL A 298 5.12 8.82 10.81
C VAL A 298 4.38 9.44 9.64
N ASN A 299 3.78 8.60 8.80
CA ASN A 299 3.00 9.04 7.66
C ASN A 299 1.55 9.33 8.10
N TYR A 300 1.17 10.59 8.13
CA TYR A 300 -0.17 11.02 8.56
C TYR A 300 -1.10 11.24 7.37
N GLY A 301 -2.28 10.61 7.44
CA GLY A 301 -3.38 10.97 6.57
C GLY A 301 -4.08 12.23 7.10
N ILE A 302 -3.78 13.38 6.54
CA ILE A 302 -4.38 14.68 6.87
C ILE A 302 -5.62 14.90 6.02
N GLU A 303 -5.47 14.72 4.73
CA GLU A 303 -6.39 14.80 3.60
C GLU A 303 -6.82 16.22 3.27
N SER A 304 -7.31 17.03 4.23
CA SER A 304 -7.69 18.43 4.05
C SER A 304 -7.42 19.26 5.30
N LEU A 305 -7.32 20.58 5.17
CA LEU A 305 -7.27 21.55 6.27
C LEU A 305 -8.59 22.29 6.47
N ASP A 306 -9.62 21.95 5.67
CA ASP A 306 -10.99 22.50 5.75
C ASP A 306 -11.85 21.58 6.62
N ASP A 307 -12.28 22.07 7.78
CA ASP A 307 -13.03 21.25 8.75
C ASP A 307 -14.35 20.69 8.18
N PRO A 308 -15.16 21.46 7.42
CA PRO A 308 -16.34 20.91 6.75
C PRO A 308 -16.00 19.75 5.78
N THR A 309 -14.93 19.87 5.00
CA THR A 309 -14.46 18.80 4.11
C THR A 309 -14.01 17.57 4.90
N LEU A 310 -13.30 17.74 6.00
CA LEU A 310 -12.90 16.63 6.88
C LEU A 310 -14.09 15.90 7.50
N GLU A 311 -15.19 16.62 7.80
CA GLU A 311 -16.44 16.03 8.27
C GLU A 311 -17.09 15.18 7.17
N VAL A 312 -17.22 15.70 5.95
CA VAL A 312 -17.74 14.96 4.77
C VAL A 312 -16.90 13.73 4.46
N MET A 313 -15.58 13.82 4.64
CA MET A 313 -14.66 12.67 4.48
C MET A 313 -14.78 11.63 5.60
N HIS A 314 -15.55 11.87 6.66
CA HIS A 314 -15.59 11.05 7.88
C HIS A 314 -14.19 10.88 8.52
N LYS A 315 -13.37 11.95 8.42
CA LYS A 315 -11.98 11.88 8.87
C LYS A 315 -11.83 11.96 10.38
N HIS A 316 -12.79 12.53 11.10
CA HIS A 316 -12.76 12.75 12.55
C HIS A 316 -11.48 13.49 13.01
N LEU A 317 -11.05 14.46 12.23
CA LEU A 317 -9.97 15.40 12.51
C LEU A 317 -10.53 16.82 12.39
N THR A 318 -9.86 17.76 13.05
CA THR A 318 -10.02 19.21 12.84
C THR A 318 -8.65 19.82 12.54
N ARG A 319 -8.65 21.00 11.94
CA ARG A 319 -7.41 21.77 11.70
C ARG A 319 -6.59 21.95 12.98
N GLU A 320 -7.25 22.18 14.13
CA GLU A 320 -6.57 22.31 15.42
C GLU A 320 -5.84 21.03 15.83
N ILE A 321 -6.49 19.87 15.72
CA ILE A 321 -5.88 18.56 16.01
C ILE A 321 -4.71 18.31 15.08
N ILE A 322 -4.84 18.63 13.78
CA ILE A 322 -3.80 18.46 12.78
C ILE A 322 -2.58 19.30 13.13
N VAL A 323 -2.75 20.60 13.37
CA VAL A 323 -1.65 21.51 13.70
C VAL A 323 -0.94 21.05 14.98
N ARG A 324 -1.69 20.77 16.05
CA ARG A 324 -1.14 20.30 17.34
C ARG A 324 -0.32 19.02 17.17
N GLY A 325 -0.88 18.03 16.46
CA GLY A 325 -0.21 16.74 16.27
C GLY A 325 1.07 16.86 15.45
N ILE A 326 1.09 17.68 14.40
CA ILE A 326 2.28 17.95 13.60
C ILE A 326 3.35 18.71 14.41
N GLU A 327 2.96 19.74 15.16
CA GLU A 327 3.90 20.48 16.00
C GLU A 327 4.51 19.58 17.10
N ASN A 328 3.74 18.69 17.69
CA ASN A 328 4.24 17.69 18.64
C ASN A 328 5.25 16.74 17.97
N THR A 329 4.93 16.25 16.76
CA THR A 329 5.78 15.32 16.01
C THR A 329 7.14 15.94 15.68
N LEU A 330 7.12 17.19 15.20
CA LEU A 330 8.34 17.95 14.90
C LEU A 330 9.15 18.25 16.16
N LYS A 331 8.50 18.61 17.25
CA LYS A 331 9.16 18.92 18.53
C LYS A 331 9.90 17.72 19.11
N VAL A 332 9.38 16.51 18.95
CA VAL A 332 10.02 15.24 19.38
C VAL A 332 11.15 14.85 18.41
N GLY A 333 11.21 15.45 17.22
CA GLY A 333 12.23 15.15 16.21
C GLY A 333 11.92 13.86 15.44
N ILE A 334 10.63 13.54 15.26
CA ILE A 334 10.15 12.57 14.28
C ILE A 334 9.76 13.33 13.03
N SER A 335 10.11 12.83 11.83
CA SER A 335 9.71 13.44 10.57
C SER A 335 8.25 13.08 10.25
N PRO A 336 7.36 14.06 9.99
CA PRO A 336 5.98 13.79 9.62
C PRO A 336 5.82 13.60 8.10
N GLY A 337 5.02 12.60 7.71
CA GLY A 337 4.46 12.51 6.37
C GLY A 337 3.13 13.26 6.29
N PHE A 338 2.86 13.86 5.13
CA PHE A 338 1.69 14.69 4.90
C PHE A 338 0.91 14.15 3.70
N ASN A 339 -0.07 13.27 3.92
CA ASN A 339 -0.98 12.87 2.85
C ASN A 339 -2.13 13.88 2.79
N ILE A 340 -2.20 14.61 1.71
CA ILE A 340 -3.26 15.59 1.42
C ILE A 340 -3.83 15.26 0.05
N ILE A 341 -5.16 15.19 -0.03
CA ILE A 341 -5.91 14.99 -1.27
C ILE A 341 -6.85 16.19 -1.45
N TYR A 342 -7.21 16.50 -2.69
CA TYR A 342 -8.04 17.64 -3.01
C TYR A 342 -9.18 17.25 -3.95
N GLY A 343 -10.32 17.94 -3.84
CA GLY A 343 -11.47 17.77 -4.72
C GLY A 343 -12.50 16.77 -4.20
N ASN A 344 -12.65 16.60 -2.89
CA ASN A 344 -13.74 15.83 -2.29
C ASN A 344 -15.10 16.56 -2.44
N ILE A 345 -16.19 15.92 -2.03
CA ILE A 345 -17.57 16.39 -2.21
C ILE A 345 -17.71 17.83 -1.69
N ASN A 346 -18.06 18.75 -2.59
CA ASN A 346 -18.27 20.17 -2.33
C ASN A 346 -17.08 20.92 -1.69
N GLU A 347 -15.87 20.40 -1.74
CA GLU A 347 -14.69 21.06 -1.21
C GLU A 347 -14.49 22.45 -1.86
N PRO A 348 -14.22 23.51 -1.06
CA PRO A 348 -14.01 24.86 -1.61
C PRO A 348 -12.75 24.92 -2.49
N ILE A 349 -12.81 25.75 -3.56
CA ILE A 349 -11.68 25.89 -4.51
C ILE A 349 -10.38 26.35 -3.85
N ASN A 350 -10.47 27.14 -2.80
CA ASN A 350 -9.33 27.70 -2.08
C ASN A 350 -8.87 26.86 -0.87
N ALA A 351 -9.53 25.74 -0.56
CA ALA A 351 -9.07 24.82 0.50
C ALA A 351 -7.65 24.30 0.23
N ILE A 352 -7.29 24.14 -1.05
CA ILE A 352 -5.93 23.73 -1.45
C ILE A 352 -4.87 24.80 -1.10
N ASP A 353 -5.22 26.10 -1.12
CA ASP A 353 -4.29 27.17 -0.77
C ASP A 353 -3.91 27.10 0.72
N ASP A 354 -4.86 26.79 1.60
CA ASP A 354 -4.62 26.55 3.03
C ASP A 354 -3.70 25.34 3.25
N ALA A 355 -3.88 24.29 2.46
CA ALA A 355 -3.04 23.09 2.50
C ALA A 355 -1.60 23.40 2.06
N VAL A 356 -1.42 24.24 1.03
CA VAL A 356 -0.11 24.69 0.58
C VAL A 356 0.59 25.53 1.66
N GLU A 357 -0.11 26.51 2.27
CA GLU A 357 0.48 27.32 3.35
C GLU A 357 0.89 26.47 4.56
N PHE A 358 0.06 25.47 4.89
CA PHE A 358 0.37 24.52 5.94
C PHE A 358 1.65 23.72 5.62
N LEU A 359 1.77 23.16 4.41
CA LEU A 359 2.95 22.41 3.99
C LEU A 359 4.20 23.29 3.94
N LEU A 360 4.10 24.51 3.39
CA LEU A 360 5.24 25.46 3.37
C LEU A 360 5.73 25.81 4.78
N LYS A 361 4.86 25.77 5.79
CA LYS A 361 5.20 26.08 7.18
C LYS A 361 5.81 24.89 7.92
N TYR A 362 5.29 23.68 7.72
CA TYR A 362 5.57 22.53 8.59
C TYR A 362 6.37 21.39 7.92
N ASP A 363 6.52 21.40 6.58
CA ASP A 363 7.29 20.35 5.90
C ASP A 363 8.79 20.45 6.24
N ASP A 364 9.38 19.34 6.61
CA ASP A 364 10.82 19.22 6.87
C ASP A 364 11.67 19.07 5.60
N HIS A 365 11.02 19.04 4.44
CA HIS A 365 11.63 18.85 3.12
C HIS A 365 12.52 17.61 3.00
N SER A 366 12.26 16.57 3.81
CA SER A 366 12.95 15.29 3.70
C SER A 366 12.59 14.54 2.41
N GLN A 367 11.47 14.86 1.81
CA GLN A 367 11.02 14.36 0.52
C GLN A 367 10.12 15.38 -0.20
N LEU A 368 10.02 15.26 -1.52
CA LEU A 368 9.10 16.07 -2.30
C LEU A 368 7.64 15.76 -1.93
N ARG A 369 6.86 16.81 -1.62
CA ARG A 369 5.42 16.72 -1.34
C ARG A 369 4.63 17.27 -2.53
N THR A 370 3.55 16.58 -2.86
CA THR A 370 2.55 17.05 -3.83
C THR A 370 1.15 16.76 -3.31
N ILE A 371 0.18 17.55 -3.72
CA ILE A 371 -1.25 17.34 -3.45
C ILE A 371 -1.84 16.64 -4.66
N ARG A 372 -2.60 15.58 -4.43
CA ARG A 372 -3.24 14.78 -5.48
C ARG A 372 -4.76 14.96 -5.45
N PRO A 373 -5.45 14.78 -6.60
CA PRO A 373 -6.89 14.73 -6.58
C PRO A 373 -7.40 13.48 -5.85
N VAL A 374 -8.55 13.60 -5.19
CA VAL A 374 -9.24 12.43 -4.63
C VAL A 374 -9.65 11.47 -5.76
N THR A 375 -9.50 10.19 -5.54
CA THR A 375 -9.85 9.15 -6.50
C THR A 375 -10.88 8.20 -5.89
N PRO A 376 -12.08 8.07 -6.48
CA PRO A 376 -13.12 7.18 -6.00
C PRO A 376 -12.88 5.74 -6.45
N TYR A 377 -12.03 5.01 -5.74
CA TYR A 377 -11.77 3.62 -6.07
C TYR A 377 -13.01 2.74 -5.88
N PRO A 378 -13.30 1.77 -6.78
CA PRO A 378 -14.39 0.82 -6.61
C PRO A 378 -14.37 0.16 -5.24
N GLY A 379 -15.53 0.12 -4.58
CA GLY A 379 -15.68 -0.38 -3.20
C GLY A 379 -15.53 0.67 -2.10
N SER A 380 -15.23 1.93 -2.42
CA SER A 380 -15.30 3.05 -1.50
C SER A 380 -16.69 3.69 -1.51
N GLU A 381 -17.08 4.34 -0.40
CA GLU A 381 -18.34 5.11 -0.33
C GLU A 381 -18.36 6.25 -1.37
N LEU A 382 -17.21 6.84 -1.66
CA LEU A 382 -17.07 7.89 -2.67
C LEU A 382 -17.32 7.36 -4.10
N PHE A 383 -17.00 6.09 -4.38
CA PHE A 383 -17.34 5.44 -5.65
C PHE A 383 -18.84 5.24 -5.77
N ASP A 384 -19.50 4.74 -4.72
CA ASP A 384 -20.94 4.54 -4.70
C ASP A 384 -21.67 5.89 -4.87
N TYR A 385 -21.21 6.94 -4.19
CA TYR A 385 -21.69 8.30 -4.36
C TYR A 385 -21.56 8.78 -5.82
N ALA A 386 -20.43 8.50 -6.48
CA ALA A 386 -20.23 8.89 -7.88
C ALA A 386 -21.20 8.19 -8.84
N ILE A 387 -21.51 6.91 -8.59
CA ILE A 387 -22.52 6.16 -9.35
C ILE A 387 -23.93 6.75 -9.10
N GLU A 388 -24.31 6.92 -7.85
CA GLU A 388 -25.64 7.44 -7.46
C GLU A 388 -25.92 8.84 -8.03
N HIS A 389 -24.88 9.66 -8.20
CA HIS A 389 -25.01 11.03 -8.75
C HIS A 389 -24.72 11.10 -10.26
N GLY A 390 -24.54 9.96 -10.94
CA GLY A 390 -24.31 9.92 -12.39
C GLY A 390 -22.95 10.47 -12.85
N LEU A 391 -22.00 10.59 -11.94
CA LEU A 391 -20.61 11.01 -12.23
C LEU A 391 -19.77 9.88 -12.80
N LEU A 392 -20.11 8.64 -12.46
CA LEU A 392 -19.60 7.40 -13.01
C LEU A 392 -20.78 6.50 -13.40
N LYS A 393 -20.55 5.59 -14.35
CA LYS A 393 -21.52 4.57 -14.77
C LYS A 393 -21.33 3.27 -14.01
N ASP A 394 -20.10 2.78 -13.95
CA ASP A 394 -19.74 1.50 -13.37
C ASP A 394 -18.20 1.38 -13.21
N THR A 395 -17.73 0.20 -12.77
CA THR A 395 -16.32 -0.12 -12.65
C THR A 395 -15.55 -0.06 -13.98
N ALA A 396 -16.22 -0.40 -15.10
CA ALA A 396 -15.60 -0.32 -16.42
C ALA A 396 -15.34 1.15 -16.80
N ASP A 397 -16.32 2.01 -16.60
CA ASP A 397 -16.18 3.45 -16.86
C ASP A 397 -15.05 4.07 -16.03
N PHE A 398 -14.93 3.65 -14.75
CA PHE A 398 -13.82 4.07 -13.90
C PHE A 398 -12.46 3.68 -14.49
N TYR A 399 -12.21 2.39 -14.70
CA TYR A 399 -10.89 1.92 -15.10
C TYR A 399 -10.52 2.18 -16.55
N GLU A 400 -11.51 2.20 -17.46
CA GLU A 400 -11.26 2.28 -18.90
C GLU A 400 -11.32 3.71 -19.44
N ASN A 401 -12.10 4.59 -18.81
CA ASN A 401 -12.36 5.94 -19.34
C ASN A 401 -11.91 7.07 -18.42
N LYS A 402 -12.01 6.89 -17.11
CA LYS A 402 -11.83 7.98 -16.14
C LYS A 402 -10.50 7.94 -15.41
N HIS A 403 -10.13 6.79 -14.83
CA HIS A 403 -8.91 6.65 -14.05
C HIS A 403 -7.71 6.28 -14.93
N ILE A 404 -7.23 7.24 -15.70
CA ILE A 404 -6.12 7.06 -16.65
C ILE A 404 -4.75 7.43 -16.05
N ASN A 405 -4.76 8.17 -14.95
CA ASN A 405 -3.59 8.58 -14.18
C ASN A 405 -4.03 9.01 -12.77
N SER A 406 -3.32 8.58 -11.74
CA SER A 406 -3.66 8.90 -10.34
C SER A 406 -3.42 10.36 -9.94
N ASP A 407 -2.71 11.14 -10.76
CA ASP A 407 -2.46 12.56 -10.55
C ASP A 407 -3.43 13.46 -11.34
N LEU A 408 -4.38 12.87 -12.06
CA LEU A 408 -5.46 13.55 -12.76
C LEU A 408 -6.81 13.26 -12.11
N ILE A 409 -7.75 14.20 -12.26
CA ILE A 409 -9.11 14.03 -11.77
C ILE A 409 -9.79 12.90 -12.55
N ALA A 410 -10.14 11.83 -11.85
CA ALA A 410 -10.98 10.77 -12.41
C ALA A 410 -12.46 11.14 -12.37
N VAL A 411 -12.90 11.78 -11.28
CA VAL A 411 -14.25 12.29 -11.05
C VAL A 411 -14.16 13.60 -10.29
N ASN A 412 -14.86 14.61 -10.75
CA ASN A 412 -14.93 15.91 -10.07
C ASN A 412 -16.14 15.95 -9.15
N PHE A 413 -15.91 16.01 -7.85
CA PHE A 413 -16.94 16.13 -6.82
C PHE A 413 -17.18 17.57 -6.37
N THR A 414 -16.44 18.53 -6.93
CA THR A 414 -16.55 19.95 -6.59
C THR A 414 -17.63 20.64 -7.43
N LYS A 415 -17.89 21.90 -7.12
CA LYS A 415 -18.80 22.78 -7.91
C LYS A 415 -18.10 23.51 -9.05
N TYR A 416 -16.81 23.28 -9.22
CA TYR A 416 -15.97 23.96 -10.19
C TYR A 416 -15.72 23.07 -11.40
N SER A 417 -15.30 23.67 -12.51
CA SER A 417 -14.92 22.91 -13.70
C SER A 417 -13.63 22.12 -13.48
N ASP A 418 -13.42 21.05 -14.25
CA ASP A 418 -12.18 20.26 -14.23
C ASP A 418 -10.96 21.14 -14.49
N ASP A 419 -11.08 22.12 -15.41
CA ASP A 419 -9.99 23.04 -15.72
C ASP A 419 -9.63 23.94 -14.53
N GLU A 420 -10.62 24.48 -13.80
CA GLU A 420 -10.36 25.26 -12.59
C GLU A 420 -9.68 24.42 -11.50
N VAL A 421 -10.12 23.19 -11.29
CA VAL A 421 -9.51 22.28 -10.30
C VAL A 421 -8.09 21.87 -10.71
N HIS A 422 -7.84 21.55 -11.98
CA HIS A 422 -6.51 21.27 -12.50
C HIS A 422 -5.58 22.48 -12.41
N GLN A 423 -6.09 23.70 -12.70
CA GLN A 423 -5.31 24.92 -12.55
C GLN A 423 -4.86 25.12 -11.09
N LYS A 424 -5.74 24.89 -10.12
CA LYS A 424 -5.42 24.98 -8.69
C LYS A 424 -4.39 23.93 -8.25
N LEU A 425 -4.54 22.68 -8.71
CA LEU A 425 -3.56 21.63 -8.46
C LEU A 425 -2.17 21.99 -9.04
N TYR A 426 -2.15 22.54 -10.26
CA TYR A 426 -0.91 22.98 -10.89
C TYR A 426 -0.24 24.10 -10.05
N GLU A 427 -0.98 25.15 -9.69
CA GLU A 427 -0.46 26.28 -8.91
C GLU A 427 0.09 25.81 -7.54
N ALA A 428 -0.68 24.96 -6.84
CA ALA A 428 -0.32 24.38 -5.55
C ALA A 428 0.98 23.57 -5.65
N ASN A 429 1.01 22.60 -6.56
CA ASN A 429 2.16 21.71 -6.71
C ASN A 429 3.40 22.44 -7.19
N MET A 430 3.27 23.46 -8.06
CA MET A 430 4.40 24.28 -8.48
C MET A 430 5.02 25.09 -7.33
N ARG A 431 4.21 25.60 -6.39
CA ARG A 431 4.70 26.27 -5.19
C ARG A 431 5.49 25.31 -4.28
N LEU A 432 4.96 24.12 -4.04
CA LEU A 432 5.60 23.08 -3.22
C LEU A 432 6.92 22.59 -3.84
N ILE A 433 6.90 22.27 -5.15
CA ILE A 433 8.08 21.82 -5.89
C ILE A 433 9.19 22.88 -5.87
N LYS A 434 8.84 24.15 -6.15
CA LYS A 434 9.83 25.24 -6.12
C LYS A 434 10.47 25.37 -4.74
N ARG A 435 9.66 25.37 -3.67
CA ARG A 435 10.19 25.47 -2.31
C ARG A 435 11.09 24.29 -1.94
N TYR A 436 10.70 23.07 -2.30
CA TYR A 436 11.51 21.88 -2.10
C TYR A 436 12.88 22.00 -2.79
N LEU A 437 12.91 22.40 -4.07
CA LEU A 437 14.15 22.57 -4.83
C LEU A 437 15.05 23.68 -4.25
N GLU A 438 14.46 24.79 -3.77
CA GLU A 438 15.20 25.85 -3.08
C GLU A 438 15.89 25.32 -1.84
N VAL A 439 15.18 24.60 -0.97
CA VAL A 439 15.76 24.00 0.26
C VAL A 439 16.87 23.00 -0.07
N GLN A 440 16.67 22.15 -1.11
CA GLN A 440 17.72 21.25 -1.56
C GLN A 440 18.96 22.02 -2.05
N ALA A 441 18.77 23.11 -2.83
CA ALA A 441 19.87 23.95 -3.30
C ALA A 441 20.63 24.63 -2.15
N GLU A 442 19.92 25.18 -1.14
CA GLU A 442 20.50 25.74 0.08
C GLU A 442 21.36 24.68 0.83
N GLY A 443 20.88 23.45 0.90
CA GLY A 443 21.60 22.32 1.49
C GLY A 443 22.91 22.01 0.75
N TYR A 444 22.86 21.94 -0.58
CA TYR A 444 24.05 21.73 -1.41
C TYR A 444 25.03 22.92 -1.34
N GLU A 445 24.53 24.15 -1.28
CA GLU A 445 25.38 25.33 -1.10
C GLU A 445 26.19 25.24 0.20
N LYS A 446 25.55 24.84 1.31
CA LYS A 446 26.24 24.61 2.58
C LYS A 446 27.33 23.54 2.46
N ILE A 447 27.03 22.44 1.81
CA ILE A 447 28.00 21.35 1.54
C ILE A 447 29.19 21.89 0.72
N CYS A 448 28.94 22.66 -0.35
CA CYS A 448 29.99 23.29 -1.16
C CYS A 448 30.89 24.21 -0.33
N LYS A 449 30.30 25.06 0.54
CA LYS A 449 31.05 25.92 1.43
C LYS A 449 31.92 25.13 2.39
N ASP A 450 31.40 24.06 2.99
CA ASP A 450 32.18 23.21 3.88
C ASP A 450 33.30 22.46 3.14
N LEU A 451 33.04 21.97 1.94
CA LEU A 451 34.07 21.31 1.12
C LEU A 451 35.18 22.27 0.70
N TYR A 452 34.83 23.35 0.02
CA TYR A 452 35.84 24.17 -0.67
C TYR A 452 36.50 25.24 0.23
N TYR A 453 35.75 25.81 1.17
CA TYR A 453 36.32 26.83 2.07
C TYR A 453 36.89 26.23 3.36
N LYS A 454 36.23 25.22 3.94
CA LYS A 454 36.70 24.57 5.15
C LYS A 454 37.54 23.30 4.86
N LYS A 455 37.72 22.94 3.57
CA LYS A 455 38.51 21.78 3.11
C LYS A 455 38.12 20.48 3.83
N ASN A 456 36.81 20.18 3.84
CA ASN A 456 36.28 18.98 4.52
C ASN A 456 36.77 17.70 3.83
N GLU A 457 37.81 17.10 4.37
CA GLU A 457 38.42 15.87 3.84
C GLU A 457 37.53 14.63 3.97
N ALA A 458 36.47 14.68 4.81
CA ALA A 458 35.54 13.57 4.97
C ALA A 458 34.47 13.53 3.88
N PHE A 459 34.37 14.58 3.03
CA PHE A 459 33.38 14.63 1.96
C PHE A 459 33.69 13.62 0.84
N ARG A 460 32.73 12.77 0.50
CA ARG A 460 32.91 11.67 -0.48
C ARG A 460 32.24 11.92 -1.83
N GLY A 461 31.77 13.14 -2.13
CA GLY A 461 31.15 13.51 -3.40
C GLY A 461 29.68 13.88 -3.30
N PHE A 462 29.13 14.45 -4.37
CA PHE A 462 27.75 14.92 -4.48
C PHE A 462 26.79 13.81 -4.96
N ARG A 463 27.25 12.59 -5.14
CA ARG A 463 26.39 11.49 -5.60
C ARG A 463 25.50 11.04 -4.43
N PRO A 464 24.19 10.89 -4.64
CA PRO A 464 23.35 10.21 -3.66
C PRO A 464 23.85 8.77 -3.50
N THR A 465 24.24 8.44 -2.29
CA THR A 465 24.74 7.10 -1.93
C THR A 465 23.60 6.27 -1.33
#